data_5d09cbab17862a13180de05b4c4f63a4
#
_entry.id   5d09cbab17862a13180de05b4c4f63a4
#
_cell.length_a   1.000
_cell.length_b   1.000
_cell.length_c   1.000
_cell.angle_alpha   90.00
_cell.angle_beta   90.00
_cell.angle_gamma   90.00
#
_symmetry.space_group_name_H-M   'P 1'
#
loop_
_entity.id
_entity.type
_entity.pdbx_description
1 polymer ?
#
loop_
_entity_poly.entity_id
_entity_poly.type
_entity_poly.pdbx_seq_one_letter_code
_entity_poly.pdbx_strand_id
1 'polypeptide(L)'
;VGEPTAINRNGKYFTLYDVLGVDKELGFTMHTDKYNWEVHPNHFITEQLEHEDWGECINDVYALPGTEILAEKDLHVNLAVNEYGKGRGIYMNGLPFSFENVRLLYRAIFFAAHKENEMKRWYSDNYNVDVNVYPSTNSFCVVNNTYEPQTTTIYKGDGSSFEVELAECEIQWFEI
;
A
#
# COMPACT_ATOMS: atom_id res chain seq x y z
N VAL A 1 6.24 8.68 4.58
CA VAL A 1 7.01 9.71 5.29
C VAL A 1 6.08 10.29 6.35
N GLY A 2 6.39 10.01 7.63
CA GLY A 2 5.59 10.50 8.75
C GLY A 2 5.72 12.02 8.94
N GLU A 3 4.84 12.57 9.77
CA GLU A 3 5.00 13.93 10.27
C GLU A 3 6.36 14.04 11.00
N PRO A 4 7.08 15.08 10.91
CA PRO A 4 6.96 16.31 10.13
C PRO A 4 8.08 16.41 9.12
N THR A 5 7.78 16.27 7.89
CA THR A 5 8.70 16.83 6.93
C THR A 5 8.52 18.33 7.01
N ALA A 6 9.45 18.98 7.65
CA ALA A 6 9.39 20.38 8.06
C ALA A 6 8.75 21.31 7.01
N ILE A 7 8.06 22.33 7.48
CA ILE A 7 7.57 23.46 6.66
C ILE A 7 8.73 23.99 5.83
N ASN A 8 8.59 23.94 4.53
CA ASN A 8 9.64 24.44 3.68
C ASN A 8 9.55 25.99 3.53
N ARG A 9 10.65 26.60 3.08
CA ARG A 9 10.76 28.06 2.93
C ARG A 9 9.84 28.65 1.86
N ASN A 10 9.21 27.81 1.02
CA ASN A 10 8.33 28.23 -0.05
C ASN A 10 6.84 28.28 0.37
N GLY A 11 6.55 28.26 1.66
CA GLY A 11 5.18 28.30 2.18
C GLY A 11 4.40 26.99 2.03
N LYS A 12 5.12 25.90 1.84
CA LYS A 12 4.56 24.55 1.80
C LYS A 12 4.73 23.87 3.15
N TYR A 13 3.80 23.01 3.52
CA TYR A 13 3.91 22.22 4.76
C TYR A 13 4.90 21.08 4.61
N PHE A 14 4.75 20.28 3.55
CA PHE A 14 5.68 19.19 3.30
C PHE A 14 6.92 19.64 2.55
N THR A 15 8.10 19.24 3.02
CA THR A 15 9.37 19.54 2.32
C THR A 15 9.43 18.83 0.95
N LEU A 16 8.83 17.64 0.86
CA LEU A 16 8.78 16.81 -0.36
C LEU A 16 7.42 16.89 -1.05
N TYR A 17 6.72 18.02 -0.98
CA TYR A 17 5.37 18.18 -1.53
C TYR A 17 5.31 17.85 -3.04
N ASP A 18 6.32 18.22 -3.79
CA ASP A 18 6.43 17.98 -5.23
C ASP A 18 6.71 16.52 -5.57
N VAL A 19 7.46 15.82 -4.74
CA VAL A 19 7.71 14.37 -4.88
C VAL A 19 6.47 13.58 -4.50
N LEU A 20 5.86 13.92 -3.35
CA LEU A 20 4.71 13.20 -2.81
C LEU A 20 3.40 13.53 -3.53
N GLY A 21 3.34 14.67 -4.24
CA GLY A 21 2.15 15.14 -4.92
C GLY A 21 1.07 15.68 -3.99
N VAL A 22 1.37 15.95 -2.74
CA VAL A 22 0.43 16.41 -1.74
C VAL A 22 1.02 17.54 -0.89
N ASP A 23 0.13 18.38 -0.35
CA ASP A 23 0.52 19.38 0.63
C ASP A 23 -0.59 19.56 1.67
N LYS A 24 -0.28 20.22 2.78
CA LYS A 24 -1.25 20.53 3.84
C LYS A 24 -1.67 21.98 3.78
N GLU A 25 -2.95 22.25 3.99
CA GLU A 25 -3.46 23.61 4.14
C GLU A 25 -2.96 24.22 5.46
N LEU A 26 -2.36 25.41 5.38
CA LEU A 26 -1.76 26.10 6.51
C LEU A 26 -2.64 27.25 7.03
N GLY A 27 -3.79 27.50 6.45
CA GLY A 27 -4.59 28.67 6.80
C GLY A 27 -6.05 28.54 6.44
N PHE A 28 -6.76 29.63 6.59
CA PHE A 28 -8.22 29.73 6.38
C PHE A 28 -8.61 29.94 4.90
N THR A 29 -7.76 29.57 3.97
CA THR A 29 -8.07 29.69 2.55
C THR A 29 -9.02 28.56 2.14
N MET A 30 -10.30 28.81 2.23
CA MET A 30 -11.35 27.95 1.68
C MET A 30 -11.34 28.03 0.14
N HIS A 31 -10.34 27.49 -0.50
CA HIS A 31 -10.36 27.22 -1.93
C HIS A 31 -10.99 25.86 -2.16
N THR A 32 -12.25 25.84 -2.50
CA THR A 32 -13.03 24.63 -2.79
C THR A 32 -12.39 23.75 -3.87
N ASP A 33 -11.65 24.34 -4.78
CA ASP A 33 -10.99 23.64 -5.89
C ASP A 33 -9.88 22.69 -5.42
N LYS A 34 -9.30 22.92 -4.23
CA LYS A 34 -8.27 22.02 -3.66
C LYS A 34 -8.83 20.68 -3.19
N TYR A 35 -10.12 20.61 -2.97
CA TYR A 35 -10.82 19.44 -2.46
C TYR A 35 -11.76 18.81 -3.49
N ASN A 36 -11.65 19.23 -4.75
CA ASN A 36 -12.41 18.68 -5.85
C ASN A 36 -11.52 17.72 -6.66
N TRP A 37 -11.39 16.49 -6.17
CA TRP A 37 -10.61 15.43 -6.82
C TRP A 37 -11.45 14.19 -7.05
N GLU A 38 -10.97 13.33 -7.94
CA GLU A 38 -11.52 11.99 -8.16
C GLU A 38 -10.64 10.96 -7.46
N VAL A 39 -11.26 10.00 -6.78
CA VAL A 39 -10.57 8.91 -6.12
C VAL A 39 -10.55 7.70 -7.04
N HIS A 40 -9.39 7.12 -7.27
CA HIS A 40 -9.17 5.94 -8.10
C HIS A 40 -8.80 4.72 -7.24
N PRO A 41 -9.79 4.06 -6.60
CA PRO A 41 -9.52 2.98 -5.66
C PRO A 41 -9.01 1.69 -6.33
N ASN A 42 -9.23 1.54 -7.64
CA ASN A 42 -8.80 0.36 -8.41
C ASN A 42 -7.35 0.53 -8.89
N HIS A 43 -6.41 0.37 -7.98
CA HIS A 43 -5.00 0.51 -8.26
C HIS A 43 -4.21 -0.67 -7.72
N PHE A 44 -3.02 -0.94 -8.28
CA PHE A 44 -2.14 -2.02 -7.81
C PHE A 44 -1.89 -1.99 -6.29
N ILE A 45 -1.71 -0.81 -5.70
CA ILE A 45 -1.44 -0.68 -4.26
C ILE A 45 -2.66 -1.08 -3.42
N THR A 46 -3.87 -0.76 -3.87
CA THR A 46 -5.13 -0.98 -3.16
C THR A 46 -5.84 -2.28 -3.57
N GLU A 47 -5.30 -3.01 -4.54
CA GLU A 47 -5.83 -4.31 -4.95
C GLU A 47 -5.89 -5.26 -3.74
N GLN A 48 -7.03 -5.90 -3.50
CA GLN A 48 -7.32 -6.79 -2.36
C GLN A 48 -7.42 -6.08 -1.00
N LEU A 49 -7.58 -4.77 -0.97
CA LEU A 49 -7.87 -4.05 0.25
C LEU A 49 -9.38 -4.20 0.57
N GLU A 50 -9.70 -4.88 1.67
CA GLU A 50 -11.09 -5.09 2.10
C GLU A 50 -11.54 -4.03 3.10
N HIS A 51 -10.66 -3.60 3.98
CA HIS A 51 -10.92 -2.60 5.00
C HIS A 51 -9.80 -1.57 5.06
N GLU A 52 -10.20 -0.30 5.11
CA GLU A 52 -9.26 0.80 5.23
C GLU A 52 -9.21 1.28 6.69
N ASP A 53 -8.14 0.99 7.39
CA ASP A 53 -7.84 1.60 8.69
C ASP A 53 -6.58 2.47 8.55
N TRP A 54 -6.79 3.77 8.51
CA TRP A 54 -5.71 4.76 8.42
C TRP A 54 -5.25 5.24 9.79
N GLY A 55 -5.96 4.87 10.89
CA GLY A 55 -5.64 5.35 12.23
C GLY A 55 -5.74 6.86 12.38
N GLU A 56 -4.83 7.44 13.16
CA GLU A 56 -4.72 8.89 13.30
C GLU A 56 -4.03 9.50 12.08
N CYS A 57 -4.68 10.46 11.45
CA CYS A 57 -4.24 11.10 10.22
C CYS A 57 -3.97 12.59 10.41
N ILE A 58 -3.08 13.13 9.59
CA ILE A 58 -2.90 14.57 9.45
C ILE A 58 -4.09 15.13 8.68
N ASN A 59 -4.76 16.12 9.25
CA ASN A 59 -5.90 16.78 8.63
C ASN A 59 -5.47 17.78 7.54
N ASP A 60 -6.42 18.16 6.69
CA ASP A 60 -6.28 19.20 5.68
C ASP A 60 -5.20 18.93 4.63
N VAL A 61 -4.92 17.67 4.36
CA VAL A 61 -4.01 17.26 3.27
C VAL A 61 -4.79 17.22 1.97
N TYR A 62 -4.28 17.90 0.96
CA TYR A 62 -4.86 17.98 -0.38
C TYR A 62 -3.86 17.53 -1.46
N ALA A 63 -4.39 17.09 -2.60
CA ALA A 63 -3.58 16.68 -3.73
C ALA A 63 -3.17 17.88 -4.59
N LEU A 64 -1.98 17.81 -5.14
CA LEU A 64 -1.49 18.73 -6.15
C LEU A 64 -1.93 18.27 -7.55
N PRO A 65 -1.98 19.19 -8.55
CA PRO A 65 -2.34 18.81 -9.90
C PRO A 65 -1.45 17.70 -10.47
N GLY A 66 -2.08 16.67 -11.04
CA GLY A 66 -1.40 15.51 -11.62
C GLY A 66 -1.16 14.35 -10.66
N THR A 67 -1.50 14.50 -9.38
CA THR A 67 -1.45 13.43 -8.39
C THR A 67 -2.69 12.55 -8.49
N GLU A 68 -2.51 11.24 -8.49
CA GLU A 68 -3.59 10.27 -8.43
C GLU A 68 -3.91 9.93 -6.97
N ILE A 69 -5.17 10.06 -6.58
CA ILE A 69 -5.65 9.76 -5.24
C ILE A 69 -6.27 8.37 -5.22
N LEU A 70 -5.79 7.51 -4.34
CA LEU A 70 -6.24 6.13 -4.22
C LEU A 70 -7.20 5.94 -3.04
N ALA A 71 -7.04 6.73 -1.98
CA ALA A 71 -7.93 6.74 -0.84
C ALA A 71 -8.05 8.13 -0.22
N GLU A 72 -9.25 8.46 0.21
CA GLU A 72 -9.55 9.67 0.95
C GLU A 72 -10.52 9.37 2.10
N LYS A 73 -10.49 10.20 3.13
CA LYS A 73 -11.46 10.16 4.21
C LYS A 73 -11.64 11.58 4.77
N ASP A 74 -12.90 11.99 4.96
CA ASP A 74 -13.25 13.27 5.57
C ASP A 74 -12.58 14.48 4.90
N LEU A 75 -12.50 14.49 3.57
CA LEU A 75 -11.81 15.51 2.75
C LEU A 75 -10.29 15.59 3.00
N HIS A 76 -9.67 14.51 3.44
CA HIS A 76 -8.22 14.39 3.54
C HIS A 76 -7.71 13.29 2.63
N VAL A 77 -6.60 13.55 1.93
CA VAL A 77 -5.91 12.51 1.17
C VAL A 77 -5.23 11.55 2.14
N ASN A 78 -5.60 10.27 2.07
CA ASN A 78 -5.00 9.21 2.87
C ASN A 78 -3.94 8.43 2.11
N LEU A 79 -4.18 8.17 0.83
CA LEU A 79 -3.23 7.50 -0.05
C LEU A 79 -3.21 8.18 -1.41
N ALA A 80 -2.02 8.56 -1.85
CA ALA A 80 -1.81 9.15 -3.16
C ALA A 80 -0.51 8.69 -3.79
N VAL A 81 -0.48 8.68 -5.12
CA VAL A 81 0.71 8.39 -5.94
C VAL A 81 0.97 9.55 -6.89
N ASN A 82 2.25 9.84 -7.11
CA ASN A 82 2.69 10.93 -7.96
C ASN A 82 3.91 10.52 -8.78
N GLU A 83 3.89 10.81 -10.07
CA GLU A 83 5.06 10.63 -10.93
C GLU A 83 6.02 11.81 -10.73
N TYR A 84 7.28 11.54 -10.37
CA TYR A 84 8.29 12.56 -10.18
C TYR A 84 9.59 12.19 -10.88
N GLY A 85 9.91 12.90 -11.94
CA GLY A 85 11.07 12.60 -12.77
C GLY A 85 10.99 11.22 -13.41
N LYS A 86 11.87 10.30 -12.99
CA LYS A 86 11.85 8.89 -13.43
C LYS A 86 11.33 7.95 -12.35
N GLY A 87 10.91 8.49 -11.22
CA GLY A 87 10.45 7.72 -10.06
C GLY A 87 9.01 8.02 -9.70
N ARG A 88 8.55 7.38 -8.64
CA ARG A 88 7.19 7.53 -8.10
C ARG A 88 7.26 7.94 -6.64
N GLY A 89 6.53 8.99 -6.29
CA GLY A 89 6.26 9.36 -4.92
C GLY A 89 4.99 8.70 -4.42
N ILE A 90 4.99 8.26 -3.17
CA ILE A 90 3.79 7.71 -2.53
C ILE A 90 3.60 8.41 -1.20
N TYR A 91 2.41 8.94 -1.02
CA TYR A 91 1.97 9.52 0.23
C TYR A 91 1.01 8.58 0.94
N MET A 92 1.25 8.32 2.22
CA MET A 92 0.35 7.60 3.11
C MET A 92 0.15 8.41 4.38
N ASN A 93 -1.09 8.67 4.72
CA ASN A 93 -1.50 9.47 5.87
C ASN A 93 -2.04 8.57 6.98
N GLY A 94 -1.15 8.15 7.85
CA GLY A 94 -1.41 7.11 8.82
C GLY A 94 -1.22 5.71 8.22
N LEU A 95 -0.83 4.78 9.04
CA LEU A 95 -0.75 3.36 8.70
C LEU A 95 -0.57 2.55 9.99
N PRO A 96 -1.63 2.32 10.79
CA PRO A 96 -1.52 1.48 11.96
C PRO A 96 -1.13 0.05 11.57
N PHE A 97 -0.49 -0.66 12.48
CA PHE A 97 -0.06 -2.02 12.20
C PHE A 97 -1.27 -2.95 12.08
N SER A 98 -1.39 -3.62 10.93
CA SER A 98 -2.26 -4.75 10.66
C SER A 98 -1.66 -5.57 9.52
N PHE A 99 -2.06 -6.82 9.36
CA PHE A 99 -1.58 -7.64 8.23
C PHE A 99 -1.97 -7.02 6.87
N GLU A 100 -3.17 -6.45 6.79
CA GLU A 100 -3.67 -5.77 5.61
C GLU A 100 -2.84 -4.51 5.29
N ASN A 101 -2.57 -3.67 6.28
CA ASN A 101 -1.74 -2.49 6.11
C ASN A 101 -0.27 -2.82 5.78
N VAL A 102 0.27 -3.91 6.30
CA VAL A 102 1.60 -4.40 5.91
C VAL A 102 1.60 -4.79 4.43
N ARG A 103 0.57 -5.48 3.95
CA ARG A 103 0.44 -5.82 2.53
C ARG A 103 0.34 -4.56 1.66
N LEU A 104 -0.47 -3.58 2.05
CA LEU A 104 -0.58 -2.29 1.38
C LEU A 104 0.79 -1.60 1.29
N LEU A 105 1.56 -1.58 2.38
CA LEU A 105 2.91 -1.02 2.40
C LEU A 105 3.86 -1.75 1.45
N TYR A 106 3.86 -3.09 1.43
CA TYR A 106 4.67 -3.85 0.49
C TYR A 106 4.30 -3.54 -0.96
N ARG A 107 3.00 -3.50 -1.29
CA ARG A 107 2.54 -3.15 -2.64
C ARG A 107 3.00 -1.75 -3.03
N ALA A 108 2.94 -0.79 -2.11
CA ALA A 108 3.44 0.56 -2.34
C ALA A 108 4.96 0.58 -2.63
N ILE A 109 5.75 -0.20 -1.89
CA ILE A 109 7.21 -0.31 -2.11
C ILE A 109 7.50 -0.90 -3.49
N PHE A 110 6.81 -1.98 -3.88
CA PHE A 110 6.98 -2.60 -5.20
C PHE A 110 6.54 -1.66 -6.33
N PHE A 111 5.45 -0.92 -6.14
CA PHE A 111 5.00 0.10 -7.09
C PHE A 111 6.02 1.24 -7.24
N ALA A 112 6.54 1.77 -6.13
CA ALA A 112 7.56 2.82 -6.18
C ALA A 112 8.85 2.36 -6.89
N ALA A 113 9.19 1.07 -6.78
CA ALA A 113 10.34 0.47 -7.41
C ALA A 113 10.12 0.05 -8.89
N HIS A 114 8.92 0.23 -9.46
CA HIS A 114 8.51 -0.29 -10.77
C HIS A 114 8.63 -1.81 -10.90
N LYS A 115 8.27 -2.54 -9.83
CA LYS A 115 8.43 -3.99 -9.69
C LYS A 115 7.12 -4.72 -9.36
N GLU A 116 6.00 -4.21 -9.84
CA GLU A 116 4.67 -4.75 -9.57
C GLU A 116 4.55 -6.23 -9.98
N ASN A 117 5.20 -6.59 -11.10
CA ASN A 117 5.18 -7.97 -11.59
C ASN A 117 6.01 -8.92 -10.72
N GLU A 118 7.00 -8.43 -9.99
CA GLU A 118 7.79 -9.27 -9.07
C GLU A 118 6.98 -9.60 -7.83
N MET A 119 6.15 -8.68 -7.34
CA MET A 119 5.27 -8.93 -6.21
C MET A 119 4.16 -9.96 -6.52
N LYS A 120 3.77 -10.09 -7.79
CA LYS A 120 2.77 -11.08 -8.24
C LYS A 120 3.31 -12.51 -8.35
N ARG A 121 4.51 -12.76 -7.84
CA ARG A 121 5.15 -14.07 -7.82
C ARG A 121 5.35 -14.53 -6.39
N TRP A 122 5.01 -15.77 -6.11
CA TRP A 122 5.18 -16.35 -4.80
C TRP A 122 4.41 -15.58 -3.71
N TYR A 123 3.12 -15.45 -3.88
CA TYR A 123 2.25 -14.79 -2.92
C TYR A 123 0.93 -15.54 -2.74
N SER A 124 0.21 -15.20 -1.70
CA SER A 124 -1.15 -15.66 -1.39
C SER A 124 -2.12 -14.51 -1.64
N ASP A 125 -3.34 -14.79 -2.10
CA ASP A 125 -4.42 -13.79 -2.16
C ASP A 125 -5.01 -13.45 -0.77
N ASN A 126 -4.67 -14.24 0.25
CA ASN A 126 -5.06 -14.00 1.63
C ASN A 126 -3.91 -13.36 2.41
N TYR A 127 -4.12 -12.16 2.97
CA TYR A 127 -3.09 -11.42 3.73
C TYR A 127 -2.70 -12.06 5.08
N ASN A 128 -3.49 -13.03 5.56
CA ASN A 128 -3.17 -13.83 6.75
C ASN A 128 -2.22 -15.01 6.48
N VAL A 129 -1.90 -15.23 5.21
CA VAL A 129 -1.10 -16.36 4.75
C VAL A 129 0.13 -15.89 4.01
N ASP A 130 1.31 -16.27 4.50
CA ASP A 130 2.59 -15.95 3.88
C ASP A 130 3.12 -17.11 3.04
N VAL A 131 3.85 -16.75 1.97
CA VAL A 131 4.58 -17.69 1.14
C VAL A 131 6.07 -17.40 1.24
N ASN A 132 6.85 -18.37 1.75
CA ASN A 132 8.29 -18.24 1.92
C ASN A 132 9.02 -19.23 1.01
N VAL A 133 9.90 -18.72 0.14
CA VAL A 133 10.56 -19.51 -0.89
C VAL A 133 12.03 -19.73 -0.56
N TYR A 134 12.48 -20.97 -0.72
CA TYR A 134 13.85 -21.42 -0.47
C TYR A 134 14.47 -22.05 -1.74
N PRO A 135 14.98 -21.24 -2.67
CA PRO A 135 15.49 -21.76 -3.95
C PRO A 135 16.63 -22.76 -3.79
N SER A 136 17.45 -22.60 -2.74
CA SER A 136 18.59 -23.49 -2.47
C SER A 136 18.19 -24.94 -2.14
N THR A 137 16.99 -25.16 -1.65
CA THR A 137 16.43 -26.47 -1.31
C THR A 137 15.31 -26.89 -2.26
N ASN A 138 15.06 -26.11 -3.30
CA ASN A 138 13.98 -26.33 -4.26
C ASN A 138 12.62 -26.51 -3.57
N SER A 139 12.34 -25.67 -2.57
CA SER A 139 11.13 -25.77 -1.76
C SER A 139 10.54 -24.41 -1.41
N PHE A 140 9.28 -24.41 -1.03
CA PHE A 140 8.63 -23.27 -0.42
C PHE A 140 7.69 -23.75 0.67
N CYS A 141 7.33 -22.86 1.60
CA CYS A 141 6.30 -23.14 2.58
C CYS A 141 5.22 -22.04 2.55
N VAL A 142 4.04 -22.47 2.95
CA VAL A 142 2.86 -21.62 3.14
C VAL A 142 2.54 -21.63 4.63
N VAL A 143 2.37 -20.46 5.21
CA VAL A 143 2.23 -20.26 6.65
C VAL A 143 0.92 -19.54 6.94
N ASN A 144 0.05 -20.15 7.71
CA ASN A 144 -1.10 -19.48 8.29
C ASN A 144 -0.69 -18.75 9.58
N ASN A 145 -0.73 -17.42 9.56
CA ASN A 145 -0.34 -16.57 10.70
C ASN A 145 -1.49 -16.30 11.69
N THR A 146 -2.58 -17.05 11.59
CA THR A 146 -3.75 -16.86 12.46
C THR A 146 -4.12 -18.12 13.23
N TYR A 147 -4.94 -17.94 14.25
CA TYR A 147 -5.54 -19.02 15.04
C TYR A 147 -6.87 -19.54 14.46
N GLU A 148 -7.16 -19.19 13.20
CA GLU A 148 -8.34 -19.64 12.48
C GLU A 148 -7.91 -20.39 11.22
N PRO A 149 -8.64 -21.43 10.78
CA PRO A 149 -8.35 -22.08 9.50
C PRO A 149 -8.45 -21.08 8.35
N GLN A 150 -7.57 -21.22 7.37
CA GLN A 150 -7.51 -20.35 6.20
C GLN A 150 -7.58 -21.17 4.91
N THR A 151 -8.30 -20.65 3.94
CA THR A 151 -8.29 -21.14 2.56
C THR A 151 -7.76 -20.02 1.67
N THR A 152 -6.85 -20.32 0.77
CA THR A 152 -6.23 -19.31 -0.09
C THR A 152 -5.70 -19.89 -1.38
N THR A 153 -5.55 -19.04 -2.38
CA THR A 153 -4.86 -19.35 -3.63
C THR A 153 -3.39 -18.92 -3.55
N ILE A 154 -2.49 -19.84 -3.80
CA ILE A 154 -1.05 -19.57 -3.88
C ILE A 154 -0.67 -19.37 -5.34
N TYR A 155 0.00 -18.25 -5.63
CA TYR A 155 0.53 -17.91 -6.94
C TYR A 155 2.03 -18.16 -6.96
N LYS A 156 2.47 -19.07 -7.83
CA LYS A 156 3.88 -19.48 -7.96
C LYS A 156 4.68 -18.54 -8.86
N GLY A 157 6.01 -18.66 -8.79
CA GLY A 157 6.94 -17.88 -9.60
C GLY A 157 6.84 -18.09 -11.11
N ASP A 158 6.34 -19.24 -11.55
CA ASP A 158 6.10 -19.59 -12.96
C ASP A 158 4.74 -19.09 -13.48
N GLY A 159 3.92 -18.47 -12.62
CA GLY A 159 2.59 -17.98 -12.95
C GLY A 159 1.47 -18.99 -12.76
N SER A 160 1.78 -20.22 -12.37
CA SER A 160 0.78 -21.21 -11.98
C SER A 160 0.21 -20.88 -10.60
N SER A 161 -0.97 -21.40 -10.29
CA SER A 161 -1.60 -21.24 -9.00
C SER A 161 -2.32 -22.50 -8.56
N PHE A 162 -2.50 -22.64 -7.25
CA PHE A 162 -3.28 -23.74 -6.66
C PHE A 162 -3.91 -23.27 -5.34
N GLU A 163 -5.00 -23.90 -4.99
CA GLU A 163 -5.71 -23.64 -3.72
C GLU A 163 -5.11 -24.52 -2.60
N VAL A 164 -5.01 -23.96 -1.41
CA VAL A 164 -4.56 -24.66 -0.21
C VAL A 164 -5.46 -24.34 0.97
N GLU A 165 -5.76 -25.38 1.77
CA GLU A 165 -6.41 -25.24 3.06
C GLU A 165 -5.37 -25.44 4.15
N LEU A 166 -5.34 -24.54 5.12
CA LEU A 166 -4.43 -24.55 6.25
C LEU A 166 -5.23 -24.55 7.55
N ALA A 167 -4.88 -25.43 8.47
CA ALA A 167 -5.36 -25.35 9.84
C ALA A 167 -4.79 -24.12 10.56
N GLU A 168 -5.27 -23.85 11.77
CA GLU A 168 -4.74 -22.78 12.63
C GLU A 168 -3.22 -22.92 12.85
N CYS A 169 -2.47 -21.85 12.64
CA CYS A 169 -1.01 -21.78 12.77
C CYS A 169 -0.25 -22.85 11.97
N GLU A 170 -0.83 -23.42 10.94
CA GLU A 170 -0.21 -24.48 10.15
C GLU A 170 0.85 -23.97 9.20
N ILE A 171 1.90 -24.78 9.02
CA ILE A 171 2.94 -24.60 7.98
C ILE A 171 2.93 -25.82 7.08
N GLN A 172 2.64 -25.63 5.81
CA GLN A 172 2.73 -26.69 4.80
C GLN A 172 3.94 -26.46 3.87
N TRP A 173 4.66 -27.53 3.56
CA TRP A 173 5.84 -27.51 2.68
C TRP A 173 5.54 -28.11 1.33
N PHE A 174 6.10 -27.49 0.28
CA PHE A 174 5.93 -27.88 -1.11
C PHE A 174 7.26 -27.83 -1.85
N GLU A 175 7.34 -28.57 -2.98
CA GLU A 175 8.42 -28.43 -3.94
C GLU A 175 8.12 -27.33 -4.97
N ILE A 176 9.19 -26.64 -5.45
CA ILE A 176 9.06 -25.58 -6.46
C ILE A 176 8.66 -26.18 -7.82
#